data_ad526b0965be66f461f1d75ed43fc88e
#
_entry.id   ad526b0965be66f461f1d75ed43fc88e
#
_cell.length_a   1.000
_cell.length_b   1.000
_cell.length_c   1.000
_cell.angle_alpha   90.00
_cell.angle_beta   90.00
_cell.angle_gamma   90.00
#
_symmetry.space_group_name_H-M   'P 1'
#
loop_
_entity.id
_entity.type
_entity.pdbx_description
1 polymer ?
#
loop_
_entity_poly.entity_id
_entity_poly.type
_entity_poly.pdbx_seq_one_letter_code
_entity_poly.pdbx_strand_id
1 'polypeptide(L)'
;MPIGVTRRTCLTLLGGAAFAWPHAVLAQPLAKVSRLGVLSGGAPVTDASPVGAALLRGLAQHGYTLGQNLALERRGADGHPDGLPPLVHDLVASHVEVIVTIGYPSALAAKQGTSLPVVAINAGDPVSTGLVESLARPGGHLTGISDVSADLTPKRLELLKQLVPTLRRVAMLWNAADLGMTLRYRASEAGAQALGLSVQPLGVREPDDFEQAFAAMQRERPDAILMVTDTLTLLNRKRVFEFAAAHQLPAIYEFDSLVRDGGLMSYGPDQDESFSRVTALVDRILKGTPPADLPFEQPTRFRLVINLKTAQALGLPIPPILLFQADEVIR
;
A
#
# COMPACT_ATOMS: atom_id res chain seq x y z
N MET A 1 -87.28 14.84 58.90
CA MET A 1 -86.38 16.01 58.81
C MET A 1 -85.00 15.54 58.18
N PRO A 2 -84.67 15.96 57.02
CA PRO A 2 -83.43 15.52 56.37
C PRO A 2 -82.29 16.48 56.68
N ILE A 3 -81.18 15.95 57.05
CA ILE A 3 -79.91 16.71 57.25
C ILE A 3 -79.11 16.63 55.97
N GLY A 4 -78.93 17.78 55.31
CA GLY A 4 -78.20 17.94 54.10
C GLY A 4 -76.65 17.76 54.30
N VAL A 5 -76.04 16.89 53.52
CA VAL A 5 -74.63 16.75 53.43
C VAL A 5 -74.15 17.62 52.29
N THR A 6 -73.39 18.69 52.61
CA THR A 6 -72.80 19.63 51.67
C THR A 6 -71.58 19.07 50.93
N ARG A 7 -71.52 19.33 49.63
CA ARG A 7 -70.56 18.92 48.62
C ARG A 7 -69.10 19.51 48.77
N ARG A 8 -68.57 19.72 49.98
CA ARG A 8 -67.30 20.44 50.17
C ARG A 8 -66.22 19.70 50.91
N THR A 9 -66.31 18.36 51.08
CA THR A 9 -65.28 17.66 51.89
C THR A 9 -64.62 16.46 51.17
N CYS A 10 -64.62 16.44 49.85
CA CYS A 10 -63.93 15.36 49.06
C CYS A 10 -62.84 15.84 48.10
N LEU A 11 -62.16 16.90 48.43
CA LEU A 11 -61.13 17.45 47.54
C LEU A 11 -59.77 17.72 48.23
N THR A 12 -59.28 16.81 49.10
CA THR A 12 -57.93 16.94 49.67
C THR A 12 -57.33 15.55 50.02
N LEU A 13 -57.27 14.61 49.08
CA LEU A 13 -56.42 13.40 49.22
C LEU A 13 -56.10 12.79 47.87
N LEU A 14 -55.62 13.58 46.93
CA LEU A 14 -54.97 13.13 45.70
C LEU A 14 -53.72 13.94 45.42
N GLY A 15 -52.82 13.90 46.39
CA GLY A 15 -51.51 14.50 46.27
C GLY A 15 -50.41 13.44 46.42
N GLY A 16 -49.67 13.19 45.36
CA GLY A 16 -48.30 12.69 45.50
C GLY A 16 -48.05 11.18 45.27
N ALA A 17 -48.46 10.63 44.14
CA ALA A 17 -47.74 9.48 43.59
C ALA A 17 -46.93 9.97 42.34
N ALA A 18 -45.83 10.64 42.59
CA ALA A 18 -44.80 10.87 41.56
C ALA A 18 -44.22 9.50 41.20
N PHE A 19 -44.66 8.95 40.08
CA PHE A 19 -43.99 7.82 39.46
C PHE A 19 -42.56 8.23 39.11
N ALA A 20 -41.62 7.94 40.00
CA ALA A 20 -40.21 7.89 39.66
C ALA A 20 -40.00 6.69 38.72
N TRP A 21 -40.17 6.93 37.42
CA TRP A 21 -39.68 5.99 36.41
C TRP A 21 -38.15 5.92 36.57
N PRO A 22 -37.58 4.72 36.84
CA PRO A 22 -36.17 4.59 36.78
C PRO A 22 -35.77 4.88 35.31
N HIS A 23 -35.09 5.99 35.06
CA HIS A 23 -34.37 6.16 33.82
C HIS A 23 -33.30 5.08 33.87
N ALA A 24 -33.62 3.90 33.27
CA ALA A 24 -32.59 2.95 32.87
C ALA A 24 -31.69 3.69 31.90
N VAL A 25 -30.62 4.26 32.43
CA VAL A 25 -29.47 4.68 31.62
C VAL A 25 -29.02 3.38 30.97
N LEU A 26 -29.48 3.16 29.74
CA LEU A 26 -28.89 2.16 28.87
C LEU A 26 -27.44 2.59 28.72
N ALA A 27 -26.58 2.01 29.57
CA ALA A 27 -25.14 2.09 29.35
C ALA A 27 -24.93 1.57 27.92
N GLN A 28 -24.67 2.50 26.98
CA GLN A 28 -24.23 2.11 25.65
C GLN A 28 -23.03 1.19 25.86
N PRO A 29 -23.04 -0.04 25.32
CA PRO A 29 -21.88 -0.89 25.42
C PRO A 29 -20.71 -0.06 24.89
N LEU A 30 -19.64 0.05 25.68
CA LEU A 30 -18.42 0.70 25.25
C LEU A 30 -18.07 0.10 23.88
N ALA A 31 -18.13 0.94 22.84
CA ALA A 31 -17.86 0.47 21.49
C ALA A 31 -16.50 -0.22 21.50
N LYS A 32 -16.44 -1.48 21.05
CA LYS A 32 -15.19 -2.22 20.95
C LYS A 32 -14.20 -1.39 20.16
N VAL A 33 -13.06 -1.09 20.73
CA VAL A 33 -11.96 -0.43 20.03
C VAL A 33 -11.11 -1.50 19.37
N SER A 34 -11.19 -1.59 18.04
CA SER A 34 -10.34 -2.49 17.25
C SER A 34 -8.91 -1.95 17.20
N ARG A 35 -7.93 -2.82 17.39
CA ARG A 35 -6.50 -2.48 17.36
C ARG A 35 -5.85 -3.06 16.11
N LEU A 36 -5.36 -2.19 15.24
CA LEU A 36 -4.71 -2.55 13.99
C LEU A 36 -3.22 -2.20 14.05
N GLY A 37 -2.35 -3.17 13.75
CA GLY A 37 -0.94 -2.95 13.53
C GLY A 37 -0.65 -2.56 12.07
N VAL A 38 0.29 -1.65 11.85
CA VAL A 38 0.81 -1.34 10.52
C VAL A 38 2.33 -1.47 10.56
N LEU A 39 2.88 -2.35 9.73
CA LEU A 39 4.31 -2.62 9.63
C LEU A 39 4.85 -2.24 8.26
N SER A 40 5.85 -1.38 8.24
CA SER A 40 6.53 -0.91 7.03
C SER A 40 8.02 -1.20 7.08
N GLY A 41 8.63 -1.53 5.93
CA GLY A 41 10.09 -1.58 5.80
C GLY A 41 10.75 -0.20 5.86
N GLY A 42 10.02 0.87 5.51
CA GLY A 42 10.47 2.27 5.65
C GLY A 42 10.14 2.87 7.01
N ALA A 43 9.99 4.20 7.06
CA ALA A 43 9.52 4.89 8.25
C ALA A 43 8.11 4.44 8.66
N PRO A 44 7.73 4.61 9.94
CA PRO A 44 6.38 4.36 10.38
C PRO A 44 5.36 5.18 9.56
N VAL A 45 4.28 4.54 9.14
CA VAL A 45 3.24 5.16 8.33
C VAL A 45 2.52 6.24 9.16
N THR A 46 2.52 7.49 8.70
CA THR A 46 1.80 8.60 9.35
C THR A 46 0.41 8.79 8.75
N ASP A 47 -0.50 9.43 9.46
CA ASP A 47 -1.87 9.71 8.97
C ASP A 47 -1.87 10.58 7.71
N ALA A 48 -0.90 11.51 7.61
CA ALA A 48 -0.75 12.42 6.48
C ALA A 48 -0.01 11.82 5.28
N SER A 49 0.67 10.68 5.46
CA SER A 49 1.33 10.00 4.34
C SER A 49 0.28 9.47 3.35
N PRO A 50 0.59 9.38 2.03
CA PRO A 50 -0.34 8.84 1.04
C PRO A 50 -0.91 7.46 1.42
N VAL A 51 -0.05 6.59 1.94
CA VAL A 51 -0.41 5.25 2.42
C VAL A 51 -1.34 5.31 3.64
N GLY A 52 -0.99 6.13 4.64
CA GLY A 52 -1.81 6.27 5.85
C GLY A 52 -3.17 6.90 5.55
N ALA A 53 -3.19 7.94 4.73
CA ALA A 53 -4.44 8.58 4.32
C ALA A 53 -5.35 7.61 3.53
N ALA A 54 -4.79 6.79 2.63
CA ALA A 54 -5.55 5.77 1.89
C ALA A 54 -6.10 4.69 2.82
N LEU A 55 -5.26 4.18 3.75
CA LEU A 55 -5.67 3.20 4.76
C LEU A 55 -6.81 3.74 5.64
N LEU A 56 -6.67 4.95 6.18
CA LEU A 56 -7.68 5.58 7.03
C LEU A 56 -8.99 5.84 6.27
N ARG A 57 -8.92 6.32 5.02
CA ARG A 57 -10.12 6.51 4.18
C ARG A 57 -10.87 5.19 3.95
N GLY A 58 -10.13 4.12 3.61
CA GLY A 58 -10.73 2.82 3.41
C GLY A 58 -11.35 2.25 4.69
N LEU A 59 -10.68 2.35 5.84
CA LEU A 59 -11.21 1.92 7.13
C LEU A 59 -12.45 2.72 7.52
N ALA A 60 -12.49 4.03 7.25
CA ALA A 60 -13.66 4.87 7.51
C ALA A 60 -14.91 4.43 6.70
N GLN A 61 -14.72 3.93 5.47
CA GLN A 61 -15.82 3.37 4.66
C GLN A 61 -16.46 2.13 5.30
N HIS A 62 -15.71 1.41 6.16
CA HIS A 62 -16.19 0.27 6.95
C HIS A 62 -16.65 0.65 8.37
N GLY A 63 -16.70 1.97 8.67
CA GLY A 63 -17.17 2.47 9.97
C GLY A 63 -16.09 2.56 11.05
N TYR A 64 -14.81 2.36 10.73
CA TYR A 64 -13.71 2.50 11.69
C TYR A 64 -13.19 3.94 11.70
N THR A 65 -13.20 4.58 12.87
CA THR A 65 -12.73 5.95 13.06
C THR A 65 -11.62 5.98 14.10
N LEU A 66 -10.45 6.49 13.68
CA LEU A 66 -9.28 6.61 14.55
C LEU A 66 -9.60 7.45 15.79
N GLY A 67 -9.21 6.94 16.97
CA GLY A 67 -9.46 7.58 18.25
C GLY A 67 -10.89 7.41 18.81
N GLN A 68 -11.81 6.76 18.06
CA GLN A 68 -13.15 6.42 18.55
C GLN A 68 -13.28 4.90 18.76
N ASN A 69 -13.33 4.15 17.67
CA ASN A 69 -13.46 2.68 17.68
C ASN A 69 -12.29 1.96 16.97
N LEU A 70 -11.23 2.71 16.63
CA LEU A 70 -10.01 2.23 16.01
C LEU A 70 -8.78 2.81 16.71
N ALA A 71 -7.81 1.95 17.07
CA ALA A 71 -6.46 2.32 17.46
C ALA A 71 -5.48 1.76 16.44
N LEU A 72 -4.49 2.57 16.04
CA LEU A 72 -3.44 2.16 15.11
C LEU A 72 -2.08 2.16 15.81
N GLU A 73 -1.44 1.01 15.79
CA GLU A 73 -0.05 0.80 16.21
C GLU A 73 0.85 0.74 14.98
N ARG A 74 1.73 1.70 14.83
CA ARG A 74 2.56 1.85 13.63
C ARG A 74 4.01 1.56 13.94
N ARG A 75 4.64 0.72 13.12
CA ARG A 75 6.07 0.40 13.20
C ARG A 75 6.70 0.51 11.83
N GLY A 76 7.92 1.02 11.80
CA GLY A 76 8.72 1.12 10.59
C GLY A 76 10.17 0.78 10.88
N ALA A 77 10.81 0.11 9.94
CA ALA A 77 12.20 -0.35 10.08
C ALA A 77 13.21 0.65 9.49
N ASP A 78 12.79 1.83 9.04
CA ASP A 78 13.62 2.91 8.50
C ASP A 78 14.63 2.48 7.42
N GLY A 79 14.24 1.47 6.61
CA GLY A 79 15.09 0.91 5.56
C GLY A 79 16.01 -0.24 6.00
N HIS A 80 15.90 -0.68 7.25
CA HIS A 80 16.72 -1.76 7.83
C HIS A 80 15.88 -3.03 8.04
N PRO A 81 15.84 -3.96 7.07
CA PRO A 81 14.98 -5.17 7.16
C PRO A 81 15.21 -6.01 8.41
N ASP A 82 16.45 -6.04 8.94
CA ASP A 82 16.80 -6.78 10.18
C ASP A 82 16.07 -6.22 11.40
N GLY A 83 15.57 -4.99 11.35
CA GLY A 83 14.73 -4.39 12.38
C GLY A 83 13.28 -4.87 12.38
N LEU A 84 12.81 -5.57 11.37
CA LEU A 84 11.42 -5.99 11.25
C LEU A 84 10.97 -7.04 12.27
N PRO A 85 11.74 -8.12 12.57
CA PRO A 85 11.30 -9.13 13.54
C PRO A 85 11.00 -8.58 14.95
N PRO A 86 11.85 -7.74 15.59
CA PRO A 86 11.52 -7.14 16.88
C PRO A 86 10.29 -6.23 16.80
N LEU A 87 10.05 -5.52 15.69
CA LEU A 87 8.86 -4.67 15.50
C LEU A 87 7.57 -5.50 15.40
N VAL A 88 7.62 -6.72 14.86
CA VAL A 88 6.50 -7.66 14.93
C VAL A 88 6.17 -8.03 16.35
N HIS A 89 7.18 -8.35 17.17
CA HIS A 89 6.98 -8.65 18.59
C HIS A 89 6.38 -7.47 19.35
N ASP A 90 6.82 -6.25 19.08
CA ASP A 90 6.24 -5.02 19.65
C ASP A 90 4.75 -4.85 19.29
N LEU A 91 4.38 -5.13 18.03
CA LEU A 91 2.97 -5.09 17.61
C LEU A 91 2.13 -6.13 18.35
N VAL A 92 2.64 -7.35 18.50
CA VAL A 92 1.97 -8.41 19.29
C VAL A 92 1.81 -7.98 20.75
N ALA A 93 2.85 -7.42 21.36
CA ALA A 93 2.80 -6.89 22.74
C ALA A 93 1.83 -5.72 22.91
N SER A 94 1.56 -4.97 21.83
CA SER A 94 0.56 -3.88 21.80
C SER A 94 -0.88 -4.40 21.65
N HIS A 95 -1.09 -5.73 21.67
CA HIS A 95 -2.41 -6.38 21.57
C HIS A 95 -3.19 -6.00 20.32
N VAL A 96 -2.53 -5.89 19.16
CA VAL A 96 -3.21 -5.69 17.89
C VAL A 96 -3.96 -6.97 17.50
N GLU A 97 -5.11 -6.80 16.80
CA GLU A 97 -5.95 -7.91 16.35
C GLU A 97 -5.60 -8.35 14.93
N VAL A 98 -5.07 -7.44 14.11
CA VAL A 98 -4.67 -7.66 12.72
C VAL A 98 -3.43 -6.82 12.44
N ILE A 99 -2.52 -7.32 11.59
CA ILE A 99 -1.35 -6.56 11.13
C ILE A 99 -1.47 -6.34 9.62
N VAL A 100 -1.46 -5.08 9.17
CA VAL A 100 -1.28 -4.71 7.77
C VAL A 100 0.21 -4.54 7.50
N THR A 101 0.74 -5.24 6.51
CA THR A 101 2.16 -5.16 6.14
C THR A 101 2.33 -4.54 4.77
N ILE A 102 3.35 -3.68 4.61
CA ILE A 102 3.67 -3.00 3.37
C ILE A 102 5.02 -3.51 2.85
N GLY A 103 4.98 -4.15 1.69
CA GLY A 103 6.15 -4.77 1.06
C GLY A 103 6.44 -6.19 1.53
N TYR A 104 7.24 -6.90 0.72
CA TYR A 104 7.58 -8.32 0.97
C TYR A 104 8.34 -8.55 2.28
N PRO A 105 9.40 -7.81 2.65
CA PRO A 105 10.14 -8.06 3.89
C PRO A 105 9.26 -7.95 5.14
N SER A 106 8.34 -6.97 5.17
CA SER A 106 7.39 -6.79 6.28
C SER A 106 6.40 -7.94 6.36
N ALA A 107 5.90 -8.43 5.21
CA ALA A 107 4.98 -9.56 5.15
C ALA A 107 5.66 -10.86 5.60
N LEU A 108 6.92 -11.08 5.18
CA LEU A 108 7.72 -12.23 5.58
C LEU A 108 8.00 -12.23 7.08
N ALA A 109 8.43 -11.08 7.63
CA ALA A 109 8.69 -10.94 9.05
C ALA A 109 7.43 -11.20 9.89
N ALA A 110 6.28 -10.67 9.49
CA ALA A 110 5.01 -10.94 10.16
C ALA A 110 4.59 -12.41 10.04
N LYS A 111 4.71 -13.01 8.84
CA LYS A 111 4.41 -14.44 8.63
C LYS A 111 5.22 -15.34 9.57
N GLN A 112 6.49 -15.00 9.81
CA GLN A 112 7.40 -15.80 10.64
C GLN A 112 7.31 -15.47 12.13
N GLY A 113 6.97 -14.23 12.49
CA GLY A 113 7.07 -13.71 13.85
C GLY A 113 5.78 -13.77 14.67
N THR A 114 4.62 -14.08 14.06
CA THR A 114 3.35 -14.13 14.78
C THR A 114 2.38 -15.12 14.15
N SER A 115 1.33 -15.49 14.92
CA SER A 115 0.14 -16.20 14.40
C SER A 115 -1.08 -15.28 14.25
N LEU A 116 -0.93 -13.98 14.52
CA LEU A 116 -2.01 -13.01 14.31
C LEU A 116 -2.36 -12.92 12.82
N PRO A 117 -3.61 -12.58 12.49
CA PRO A 117 -4.01 -12.27 11.11
C PRO A 117 -3.11 -11.21 10.46
N VAL A 118 -2.65 -11.47 9.24
CA VAL A 118 -1.83 -10.54 8.46
C VAL A 118 -2.51 -10.25 7.13
N VAL A 119 -2.59 -8.96 6.77
CA VAL A 119 -3.05 -8.49 5.47
C VAL A 119 -1.90 -7.77 4.77
N ALA A 120 -1.36 -8.38 3.72
CA ALA A 120 -0.22 -7.84 2.98
C ALA A 120 -0.65 -7.00 1.77
N ILE A 121 0.09 -5.91 1.54
CA ILE A 121 -0.01 -5.09 0.32
C ILE A 121 1.38 -4.81 -0.25
N ASN A 122 1.48 -4.71 -1.57
CA ASN A 122 2.73 -4.42 -2.30
C ASN A 122 3.85 -5.45 -1.99
N ALA A 123 3.48 -6.70 -1.72
CA ALA A 123 4.41 -7.78 -1.36
C ALA A 123 4.91 -8.60 -2.57
N GLY A 124 4.68 -8.13 -3.78
CA GLY A 124 5.05 -8.82 -5.02
C GLY A 124 4.13 -10.00 -5.33
N ASP A 125 4.69 -11.04 -5.94
CA ASP A 125 4.00 -12.31 -6.15
C ASP A 125 4.09 -13.17 -4.88
N PRO A 126 3.00 -13.31 -4.12
CA PRO A 126 3.03 -14.00 -2.83
C PRO A 126 3.19 -15.51 -2.95
N VAL A 127 2.89 -16.11 -4.11
CA VAL A 127 3.09 -17.55 -4.34
C VAL A 127 4.54 -17.84 -4.68
N SER A 128 5.11 -17.12 -5.64
CA SER A 128 6.52 -17.29 -6.04
C SER A 128 7.51 -16.99 -4.91
N THR A 129 7.16 -16.08 -3.99
CA THR A 129 7.97 -15.77 -2.80
C THR A 129 7.72 -16.72 -1.62
N GLY A 130 6.75 -17.63 -1.73
CA GLY A 130 6.39 -18.55 -0.66
C GLY A 130 5.65 -17.91 0.52
N LEU A 131 5.10 -16.72 0.35
CA LEU A 131 4.25 -16.09 1.38
C LEU A 131 2.96 -16.87 1.57
N VAL A 132 2.36 -17.38 0.49
CA VAL A 132 1.13 -18.16 0.51
C VAL A 132 1.27 -19.40 -0.40
N GLU A 133 0.41 -20.41 -0.19
CA GLU A 133 0.41 -21.61 -1.01
C GLU A 133 -0.21 -21.37 -2.39
N SER A 134 -1.29 -20.62 -2.44
CA SER A 134 -1.96 -20.19 -3.68
C SER A 134 -2.76 -18.91 -3.43
N LEU A 135 -3.13 -18.21 -4.52
CA LEU A 135 -3.97 -17.00 -4.40
C LEU A 135 -5.38 -17.36 -3.93
N ALA A 136 -5.97 -18.45 -4.42
CA ALA A 136 -7.33 -18.84 -4.08
C ALA A 136 -7.46 -19.38 -2.65
N ARG A 137 -6.42 -20.01 -2.13
CA ARG A 137 -6.33 -20.58 -0.79
C ARG A 137 -4.96 -20.25 -0.21
N PRO A 138 -4.79 -19.09 0.43
CA PRO A 138 -3.49 -18.66 0.93
C PRO A 138 -2.89 -19.62 1.95
N GLY A 139 -3.74 -20.27 2.76
CA GLY A 139 -3.32 -21.08 3.89
C GLY A 139 -2.82 -20.22 5.07
N GLY A 140 -2.82 -20.78 6.26
CA GLY A 140 -2.29 -20.09 7.44
C GLY A 140 -3.02 -18.80 7.81
N HIS A 141 -2.26 -17.80 8.28
CA HIS A 141 -2.80 -16.57 8.86
C HIS A 141 -2.54 -15.32 8.02
N LEU A 142 -2.07 -15.45 6.77
CA LEU A 142 -1.73 -14.35 5.87
C LEU A 142 -2.60 -14.35 4.62
N THR A 143 -3.19 -13.20 4.32
CA THR A 143 -3.88 -12.87 3.07
C THR A 143 -3.45 -11.48 2.60
N GLY A 144 -4.05 -10.93 1.55
CA GLY A 144 -3.73 -9.58 1.08
C GLY A 144 -4.10 -9.32 -0.35
N ILE A 145 -3.40 -8.34 -0.95
CA ILE A 145 -3.50 -8.01 -2.36
C ILE A 145 -2.11 -7.99 -3.02
N SER A 146 -1.96 -8.72 -4.12
CA SER A 146 -0.76 -8.71 -4.97
C SER A 146 -0.69 -7.39 -5.75
N ASP A 147 0.50 -6.97 -6.11
CA ASP A 147 0.68 -5.82 -7.01
C ASP A 147 0.79 -6.22 -8.49
N VAL A 148 0.88 -7.52 -8.79
CA VAL A 148 1.05 -8.12 -10.14
C VAL A 148 2.14 -7.41 -10.97
N SER A 149 3.12 -6.84 -10.31
CA SER A 149 4.05 -5.89 -10.93
C SER A 149 4.97 -6.54 -11.96
N ALA A 150 5.30 -7.82 -11.78
CA ALA A 150 6.06 -8.60 -12.75
C ALA A 150 5.30 -8.72 -14.08
N ASP A 151 4.00 -9.02 -14.01
CA ASP A 151 3.13 -9.20 -15.18
C ASP A 151 2.90 -7.90 -15.95
N LEU A 152 3.05 -6.75 -15.28
CA LEU A 152 2.90 -5.43 -15.89
C LEU A 152 4.16 -4.93 -16.57
N THR A 153 5.30 -5.60 -16.39
CA THR A 153 6.58 -5.15 -16.98
C THR A 153 6.57 -5.08 -18.49
N PRO A 154 6.03 -6.05 -19.25
CA PRO A 154 5.93 -5.93 -20.71
C PRO A 154 5.21 -4.64 -21.12
N LYS A 155 4.12 -4.28 -20.43
CA LYS A 155 3.38 -3.05 -20.71
C LYS A 155 4.19 -1.80 -20.39
N ARG A 156 4.96 -1.79 -19.29
CA ARG A 156 5.88 -0.68 -18.98
C ARG A 156 6.93 -0.49 -20.06
N LEU A 157 7.50 -1.59 -20.56
CA LEU A 157 8.50 -1.56 -21.63
C LEU A 157 7.89 -1.10 -22.97
N GLU A 158 6.66 -1.52 -23.29
CA GLU A 158 5.93 -1.02 -24.47
C GLU A 158 5.70 0.49 -24.37
N LEU A 159 5.31 1.02 -23.21
CA LEU A 159 5.11 2.45 -22.98
C LEU A 159 6.44 3.22 -23.13
N LEU A 160 7.55 2.67 -22.60
CA LEU A 160 8.89 3.24 -22.86
C LEU A 160 9.23 3.24 -24.35
N LYS A 161 8.91 2.17 -25.07
CA LYS A 161 9.17 2.07 -26.51
C LYS A 161 8.29 3.02 -27.33
N GLN A 162 7.07 3.29 -26.88
CA GLN A 162 6.22 4.34 -27.49
C GLN A 162 6.79 5.75 -27.25
N LEU A 163 7.37 5.99 -26.08
CA LEU A 163 8.03 7.26 -25.76
C LEU A 163 9.37 7.41 -26.50
N VAL A 164 10.15 6.33 -26.59
CA VAL A 164 11.48 6.29 -27.23
C VAL A 164 11.45 5.21 -28.31
N PRO A 165 11.04 5.53 -29.56
CA PRO A 165 10.95 4.50 -30.64
C PRO A 165 12.24 3.79 -30.95
N THR A 166 13.40 4.43 -30.67
CA THR A 166 14.74 3.87 -30.86
C THR A 166 15.23 3.05 -29.66
N LEU A 167 14.38 2.79 -28.66
CA LEU A 167 14.73 2.05 -27.45
C LEU A 167 15.30 0.68 -27.79
N ARG A 168 16.52 0.41 -27.31
CA ARG A 168 17.26 -0.85 -27.47
C ARG A 168 17.75 -1.41 -26.15
N ARG A 169 18.12 -0.53 -25.20
CA ARG A 169 18.69 -0.90 -23.90
C ARG A 169 17.96 -0.21 -22.77
N VAL A 170 17.54 -1.00 -21.78
CA VAL A 170 16.88 -0.52 -20.56
C VAL A 170 17.76 -0.85 -19.35
N ALA A 171 18.11 0.15 -18.55
CA ALA A 171 18.68 -0.08 -17.24
C ALA A 171 17.57 -0.51 -16.29
N MET A 172 17.69 -1.68 -15.68
CA MET A 172 16.75 -2.14 -14.65
C MET A 172 17.40 -2.02 -13.29
N LEU A 173 16.85 -1.14 -12.45
CA LEU A 173 17.31 -0.87 -11.09
C LEU A 173 16.37 -1.56 -10.08
N TRP A 174 16.91 -2.42 -9.22
CA TRP A 174 16.13 -3.14 -8.21
C TRP A 174 16.92 -3.42 -6.94
N ASN A 175 16.23 -3.70 -5.83
CA ASN A 175 16.84 -4.17 -4.59
C ASN A 175 17.21 -5.66 -4.71
N ALA A 176 18.51 -5.95 -4.86
CA ALA A 176 19.02 -7.31 -5.00
C ALA A 176 19.12 -8.08 -3.66
N ALA A 177 18.92 -7.41 -2.52
CA ALA A 177 18.79 -8.06 -1.22
C ALA A 177 17.37 -8.59 -0.94
N ASP A 178 16.36 -8.13 -1.72
CA ASP A 178 14.97 -8.55 -1.60
C ASP A 178 14.64 -9.65 -2.63
N LEU A 179 14.20 -10.83 -2.14
CA LEU A 179 13.84 -11.95 -3.01
C LEU A 179 12.68 -11.61 -3.94
N GLY A 180 11.64 -10.92 -3.43
CA GLY A 180 10.48 -10.52 -4.23
C GLY A 180 10.89 -9.60 -5.38
N MET A 181 11.78 -8.64 -5.11
CA MET A 181 12.30 -7.72 -6.12
C MET A 181 13.23 -8.42 -7.13
N THR A 182 14.02 -9.37 -6.68
CA THR A 182 14.88 -10.18 -7.58
C THR A 182 14.04 -11.06 -8.52
N LEU A 183 12.97 -11.68 -8.03
CA LEU A 183 12.05 -12.45 -8.88
C LEU A 183 11.35 -11.54 -9.89
N ARG A 184 10.92 -10.37 -9.47
CA ARG A 184 10.33 -9.34 -10.34
C ARG A 184 11.31 -8.86 -11.41
N TYR A 185 12.57 -8.60 -11.04
CA TYR A 185 13.62 -8.28 -12.00
C TYR A 185 13.77 -9.39 -13.06
N ARG A 186 13.85 -10.65 -12.66
CA ARG A 186 14.00 -11.77 -13.60
C ARG A 186 12.84 -11.89 -14.57
N ALA A 187 11.61 -11.74 -14.10
CA ALA A 187 10.42 -11.71 -14.96
C ALA A 187 10.47 -10.52 -15.94
N SER A 188 10.94 -9.36 -15.45
CA SER A 188 11.11 -8.15 -16.25
C SER A 188 12.18 -8.30 -17.34
N GLU A 189 13.28 -8.97 -17.02
CA GLU A 189 14.36 -9.26 -17.96
C GLU A 189 13.85 -10.17 -19.10
N ALA A 190 13.09 -11.23 -18.76
CA ALA A 190 12.48 -12.10 -19.76
C ALA A 190 11.49 -11.33 -20.66
N GLY A 191 10.68 -10.44 -20.09
CA GLY A 191 9.78 -9.57 -20.85
C GLY A 191 10.51 -8.60 -21.78
N ALA A 192 11.63 -8.04 -21.36
CA ALA A 192 12.47 -7.18 -22.20
C ALA A 192 13.07 -7.94 -23.39
N GLN A 193 13.59 -9.13 -23.14
CA GLN A 193 14.15 -9.99 -24.20
C GLN A 193 13.07 -10.35 -25.25
N ALA A 194 11.84 -10.66 -24.83
CA ALA A 194 10.73 -10.92 -25.74
C ALA A 194 10.38 -9.73 -26.65
N LEU A 195 10.65 -8.50 -26.20
CA LEU A 195 10.47 -7.25 -26.96
C LEU A 195 11.71 -6.84 -27.77
N GLY A 196 12.75 -7.68 -27.78
CA GLY A 196 14.03 -7.43 -28.46
C GLY A 196 14.86 -6.33 -27.79
N LEU A 197 14.67 -6.10 -26.47
CA LEU A 197 15.45 -5.14 -25.70
C LEU A 197 16.56 -5.83 -24.93
N SER A 198 17.74 -5.17 -24.87
CA SER A 198 18.80 -5.59 -23.96
C SER A 198 18.58 -4.96 -22.58
N VAL A 199 18.91 -5.70 -21.53
CA VAL A 199 18.81 -5.24 -20.15
C VAL A 199 20.19 -4.98 -19.59
N GLN A 200 20.39 -3.80 -18.99
CA GLN A 200 21.52 -3.49 -18.13
C GLN A 200 21.08 -3.75 -16.68
N PRO A 201 21.56 -4.83 -16.05
CA PRO A 201 21.15 -5.16 -14.69
C PRO A 201 21.87 -4.28 -13.65
N LEU A 202 21.13 -3.60 -12.80
CA LEU A 202 21.62 -2.70 -11.76
C LEU A 202 21.00 -3.07 -10.41
N GLY A 203 21.45 -4.20 -9.83
CA GLY A 203 21.03 -4.64 -8.51
C GLY A 203 21.75 -3.86 -7.42
N VAL A 204 21.00 -3.15 -6.57
CA VAL A 204 21.49 -2.43 -5.39
C VAL A 204 21.05 -3.18 -4.12
N ARG A 205 21.84 -3.13 -3.05
CA ARG A 205 21.55 -3.77 -1.75
C ARG A 205 21.48 -2.77 -0.62
N GLU A 206 22.18 -1.65 -0.78
CA GLU A 206 22.29 -0.59 0.20
C GLU A 206 22.39 0.78 -0.51
N PRO A 207 22.20 1.90 0.20
CA PRO A 207 22.19 3.24 -0.42
C PRO A 207 23.48 3.59 -1.19
N ASP A 208 24.64 3.06 -0.79
CA ASP A 208 25.92 3.38 -1.43
C ASP A 208 26.08 2.69 -2.79
N ASP A 209 25.36 1.58 -3.04
CA ASP A 209 25.38 0.88 -4.32
C ASP A 209 24.82 1.72 -5.48
N PHE A 210 23.99 2.74 -5.18
CA PHE A 210 23.43 3.62 -6.21
C PHE A 210 24.51 4.39 -6.96
N GLU A 211 25.62 4.76 -6.33
CA GLU A 211 26.75 5.41 -7.01
C GLU A 211 27.38 4.49 -8.06
N GLN A 212 27.53 3.21 -7.74
CA GLN A 212 28.06 2.23 -8.67
C GLN A 212 27.08 1.97 -9.83
N ALA A 213 25.77 1.93 -9.54
CA ALA A 213 24.73 1.81 -10.55
C ALA A 213 24.72 3.01 -11.50
N PHE A 214 24.84 4.23 -10.98
CA PHE A 214 24.94 5.45 -11.78
C PHE A 214 26.20 5.48 -12.63
N ALA A 215 27.35 5.14 -12.05
CA ALA A 215 28.61 5.04 -12.79
C ALA A 215 28.54 3.96 -13.90
N ALA A 216 27.82 2.86 -13.69
CA ALA A 216 27.62 1.85 -14.72
C ALA A 216 26.76 2.39 -15.88
N MET A 217 25.69 3.14 -15.60
CA MET A 217 24.88 3.82 -16.64
C MET A 217 25.67 4.91 -17.38
N GLN A 218 26.61 5.57 -16.74
CA GLN A 218 27.49 6.55 -17.41
C GLN A 218 28.49 5.88 -18.37
N ARG A 219 29.09 4.75 -17.96
CA ARG A 219 30.03 3.98 -18.81
C ARG A 219 29.35 3.34 -20.01
N GLU A 220 28.15 2.83 -19.78
CA GLU A 220 27.35 2.13 -20.79
C GLU A 220 25.92 2.69 -20.76
N ARG A 221 25.76 3.80 -21.50
CA ARG A 221 24.52 4.59 -21.45
C ARG A 221 23.31 3.76 -21.91
N PRO A 222 22.27 3.59 -21.06
CA PRO A 222 20.99 3.02 -21.48
C PRO A 222 20.17 4.07 -22.23
N ASP A 223 19.13 3.63 -22.91
CA ASP A 223 18.15 4.51 -23.55
C ASP A 223 17.03 4.94 -22.57
N ALA A 224 16.80 4.14 -21.52
CA ALA A 224 15.79 4.41 -20.50
C ALA A 224 16.09 3.66 -19.20
N ILE A 225 15.41 4.06 -18.12
CA ILE A 225 15.46 3.41 -16.81
C ILE A 225 14.07 2.79 -16.50
N LEU A 226 14.06 1.54 -16.03
CA LEU A 226 12.94 0.92 -15.34
C LEU A 226 13.37 0.68 -13.89
N MET A 227 12.70 1.33 -12.94
CA MET A 227 12.98 1.15 -11.52
C MET A 227 11.92 0.23 -10.91
N VAL A 228 12.35 -0.91 -10.42
CA VAL A 228 11.52 -1.81 -9.59
C VAL A 228 11.42 -1.20 -8.20
N THR A 229 10.18 -1.05 -7.72
CA THR A 229 9.92 -0.25 -6.52
C THR A 229 9.82 -1.12 -5.27
N ASP A 230 10.69 -0.83 -4.31
CA ASP A 230 10.64 -1.33 -2.93
C ASP A 230 11.04 -0.21 -1.95
N THR A 231 11.24 -0.55 -0.68
CA THR A 231 11.65 0.42 0.34
C THR A 231 12.99 1.08 0.02
N LEU A 232 14.01 0.32 -0.41
CA LEU A 232 15.35 0.85 -0.68
C LEU A 232 15.34 1.82 -1.87
N THR A 233 14.73 1.39 -2.98
CA THR A 233 14.63 2.23 -4.19
C THR A 233 13.75 3.46 -3.97
N LEU A 234 12.66 3.32 -3.18
CA LEU A 234 11.79 4.42 -2.82
C LEU A 234 12.50 5.48 -1.95
N LEU A 235 13.29 5.07 -0.97
CA LEU A 235 14.05 5.99 -0.12
C LEU A 235 15.12 6.76 -0.93
N ASN A 236 15.67 6.13 -1.98
CA ASN A 236 16.69 6.72 -2.85
C ASN A 236 16.12 7.33 -4.15
N ARG A 237 14.80 7.41 -4.32
CA ARG A 237 14.14 7.85 -5.56
C ARG A 237 14.59 9.21 -6.07
N LYS A 238 14.87 10.16 -5.18
CA LYS A 238 15.31 11.50 -5.55
C LYS A 238 16.66 11.46 -6.27
N ARG A 239 17.60 10.63 -5.80
CA ARG A 239 18.89 10.41 -6.47
C ARG A 239 18.69 9.85 -7.89
N VAL A 240 17.74 8.92 -8.06
CA VAL A 240 17.39 8.37 -9.38
C VAL A 240 16.78 9.45 -10.28
N PHE A 241 15.88 10.30 -9.75
CA PHE A 241 15.29 11.41 -10.51
C PHE A 241 16.35 12.44 -10.95
N GLU A 242 17.23 12.82 -10.05
CA GLU A 242 18.34 13.75 -10.32
C GLU A 242 19.29 13.19 -11.38
N PHE A 243 19.66 11.91 -11.26
CA PHE A 243 20.48 11.23 -12.25
C PHE A 243 19.80 11.16 -13.62
N ALA A 244 18.54 10.77 -13.67
CA ALA A 244 17.74 10.72 -14.89
C ALA A 244 17.63 12.10 -15.56
N ALA A 245 17.42 13.16 -14.77
CA ALA A 245 17.36 14.53 -15.25
C ALA A 245 18.72 15.01 -15.82
N ALA A 246 19.80 14.81 -15.07
CA ALA A 246 21.15 15.23 -15.48
C ALA A 246 21.61 14.55 -16.79
N HIS A 247 21.15 13.32 -17.03
CA HIS A 247 21.52 12.53 -18.20
C HIS A 247 20.43 12.46 -19.27
N GLN A 248 19.32 13.18 -19.10
CA GLN A 248 18.16 13.17 -20.01
C GLN A 248 17.69 11.75 -20.35
N LEU A 249 17.59 10.90 -19.32
CA LEU A 249 17.13 9.52 -19.44
C LEU A 249 15.64 9.41 -19.08
N PRO A 250 14.79 8.97 -20.02
CA PRO A 250 13.41 8.61 -19.68
C PRO A 250 13.38 7.51 -18.64
N ALA A 251 12.49 7.65 -17.66
CA ALA A 251 12.34 6.63 -16.62
C ALA A 251 10.87 6.27 -16.41
N ILE A 252 10.61 4.97 -16.22
CA ILE A 252 9.29 4.47 -15.85
C ILE A 252 9.33 3.80 -14.47
N TYR A 253 8.26 4.02 -13.73
CA TYR A 253 8.08 3.58 -12.36
C TYR A 253 6.82 2.70 -12.24
N GLU A 254 6.67 2.05 -11.08
CA GLU A 254 5.54 1.17 -10.83
C GLU A 254 4.34 1.89 -10.21
N PHE A 255 4.59 2.95 -9.40
CA PHE A 255 3.54 3.65 -8.68
C PHE A 255 3.47 5.14 -9.05
N ASP A 256 2.25 5.66 -9.12
CA ASP A 256 1.94 7.06 -9.44
C ASP A 256 2.51 8.05 -8.41
N SER A 257 2.69 7.65 -7.16
CA SER A 257 3.34 8.46 -6.13
C SER A 257 4.75 8.90 -6.54
N LEU A 258 5.51 8.05 -7.25
CA LEU A 258 6.83 8.40 -7.77
C LEU A 258 6.76 9.48 -8.85
N VAL A 259 5.71 9.49 -9.66
CA VAL A 259 5.49 10.52 -10.68
C VAL A 259 5.08 11.86 -10.05
N ARG A 260 4.27 11.81 -8.98
CA ARG A 260 3.91 12.99 -8.18
C ARG A 260 5.12 13.60 -7.48
N ASP A 261 6.09 12.77 -7.07
CA ASP A 261 7.35 13.18 -6.44
C ASP A 261 8.39 13.71 -7.44
N GLY A 262 8.11 13.69 -8.76
CA GLY A 262 9.00 14.23 -9.79
C GLY A 262 9.46 13.21 -10.84
N GLY A 263 9.06 11.95 -10.77
CA GLY A 263 9.31 10.95 -11.82
C GLY A 263 8.58 11.29 -13.13
N LEU A 264 9.04 10.69 -14.25
CA LEU A 264 8.50 10.98 -15.58
C LEU A 264 7.14 10.33 -15.82
N MET A 265 7.06 9.01 -15.68
CA MET A 265 5.82 8.27 -15.86
C MET A 265 5.79 6.99 -15.04
N SER A 266 4.59 6.50 -14.74
CA SER A 266 4.36 5.22 -14.09
C SER A 266 3.23 4.46 -14.74
N TYR A 267 3.32 3.12 -14.64
CA TYR A 267 2.21 2.24 -14.96
C TYR A 267 2.14 1.13 -13.90
N GLY A 268 1.03 1.08 -13.18
CA GLY A 268 0.85 0.12 -12.09
C GLY A 268 -0.56 0.10 -11.52
N PRO A 269 -0.78 -0.68 -10.45
CA PRO A 269 -2.07 -0.78 -9.79
C PRO A 269 -2.56 0.57 -9.27
N ASP A 270 -3.87 0.80 -9.37
CA ASP A 270 -4.54 1.89 -8.68
C ASP A 270 -4.43 1.66 -7.17
N GLN A 271 -3.65 2.53 -6.49
CA GLN A 271 -3.38 2.37 -5.06
C GLN A 271 -4.62 2.61 -4.21
N ASP A 272 -5.53 3.52 -4.61
CA ASP A 272 -6.79 3.75 -3.88
C ASP A 272 -7.70 2.51 -3.95
N GLU A 273 -7.78 1.83 -5.10
CA GLU A 273 -8.47 0.53 -5.20
C GLU A 273 -7.80 -0.51 -4.30
N SER A 274 -6.47 -0.63 -4.36
CA SER A 274 -5.72 -1.62 -3.60
C SER A 274 -5.92 -1.45 -2.10
N PHE A 275 -5.84 -0.21 -1.58
CA PHE A 275 -6.09 0.07 -0.17
C PHE A 275 -7.56 -0.12 0.23
N SER A 276 -8.52 0.20 -0.63
CA SER A 276 -9.94 -0.09 -0.39
C SER A 276 -10.17 -1.59 -0.20
N ARG A 277 -9.55 -2.43 -1.00
CA ARG A 277 -9.65 -3.89 -0.89
C ARG A 277 -8.92 -4.44 0.34
N VAL A 278 -7.73 -3.92 0.66
CA VAL A 278 -7.02 -4.25 1.91
C VAL A 278 -7.89 -3.97 3.13
N THR A 279 -8.54 -2.81 3.18
CA THR A 279 -9.40 -2.45 4.31
C THR A 279 -10.68 -3.28 4.40
N ALA A 280 -11.20 -3.74 3.26
CA ALA A 280 -12.29 -4.72 3.23
C ALA A 280 -11.87 -6.09 3.79
N LEU A 281 -10.64 -6.55 3.49
CA LEU A 281 -10.08 -7.76 4.09
C LEU A 281 -9.90 -7.59 5.60
N VAL A 282 -9.35 -6.44 6.05
CA VAL A 282 -9.21 -6.11 7.48
C VAL A 282 -10.57 -6.14 8.18
N ASP A 283 -11.60 -5.52 7.61
CA ASP A 283 -12.96 -5.52 8.16
C ASP A 283 -13.52 -6.93 8.34
N ARG A 284 -13.37 -7.79 7.32
CA ARG A 284 -13.83 -9.19 7.39
C ARG A 284 -13.10 -9.96 8.50
N ILE A 285 -11.80 -9.73 8.67
CA ILE A 285 -10.99 -10.38 9.72
C ILE A 285 -11.43 -9.89 11.11
N LEU A 286 -11.59 -8.58 11.29
CA LEU A 286 -12.06 -7.99 12.56
C LEU A 286 -13.48 -8.46 12.94
N LYS A 287 -14.28 -8.87 11.95
CA LYS A 287 -15.59 -9.50 12.11
C LYS A 287 -15.54 -11.01 12.30
N GLY A 288 -14.35 -11.61 12.34
CA GLY A 288 -14.11 -13.01 12.68
C GLY A 288 -13.88 -13.96 11.51
N THR A 289 -13.74 -13.47 10.27
CA THR A 289 -13.38 -14.35 9.14
C THR A 289 -11.90 -14.72 9.22
N PRO A 290 -11.53 -16.00 9.22
CA PRO A 290 -10.12 -16.41 9.22
C PRO A 290 -9.41 -15.97 7.93
N PRO A 291 -8.15 -15.51 7.97
CA PRO A 291 -7.38 -15.18 6.78
C PRO A 291 -7.26 -16.34 5.76
N ALA A 292 -7.20 -17.58 6.24
CA ALA A 292 -7.14 -18.77 5.40
C ALA A 292 -8.34 -18.93 4.46
N ASP A 293 -9.50 -18.37 4.83
CA ASP A 293 -10.74 -18.39 4.05
C ASP A 293 -10.87 -17.18 3.11
N LEU A 294 -9.91 -16.26 3.16
CA LEU A 294 -9.86 -15.06 2.33
C LEU A 294 -8.83 -15.22 1.22
N PRO A 295 -9.24 -15.20 -0.07
CA PRO A 295 -8.28 -15.30 -1.16
C PRO A 295 -7.28 -14.14 -1.10
N PHE A 296 -6.06 -14.39 -1.54
CA PHE A 296 -5.11 -13.33 -1.82
C PHE A 296 -5.53 -12.68 -3.15
N GLU A 297 -5.93 -11.43 -3.08
CA GLU A 297 -6.57 -10.75 -4.21
C GLU A 297 -5.55 -10.18 -5.20
N GLN A 298 -6.03 -9.83 -6.40
CA GLN A 298 -5.24 -9.12 -7.42
C GLN A 298 -5.95 -7.81 -7.78
N PRO A 299 -5.20 -6.72 -8.07
CA PRO A 299 -5.81 -5.47 -8.51
C PRO A 299 -6.50 -5.66 -9.86
N THR A 300 -7.56 -4.89 -10.08
CA THR A 300 -8.34 -4.93 -11.33
C THR A 300 -8.21 -3.64 -12.14
N ARG A 301 -7.71 -2.57 -11.51
CA ARG A 301 -7.48 -1.28 -12.17
C ARG A 301 -6.00 -0.93 -12.17
N PHE A 302 -5.55 -0.45 -13.32
CA PHE A 302 -4.18 -0.01 -13.55
C PHE A 302 -4.20 1.42 -14.08
N ARG A 303 -3.18 2.20 -13.74
CA ARG A 303 -3.12 3.61 -14.13
C ARG A 303 -1.80 3.95 -14.80
N LEU A 304 -1.90 4.67 -15.92
CA LEU A 304 -0.78 5.36 -16.55
C LEU A 304 -0.81 6.84 -16.11
N VAL A 305 0.24 7.26 -15.42
CA VAL A 305 0.40 8.66 -15.00
C VAL A 305 1.65 9.24 -15.64
N ILE A 306 1.55 10.44 -16.19
CA ILE A 306 2.65 11.12 -16.91
C ILE A 306 2.84 12.53 -16.33
N ASN A 307 4.09 12.92 -16.08
CA ASN A 307 4.46 14.25 -15.60
C ASN A 307 5.07 15.08 -16.75
N LEU A 308 4.31 16.04 -17.25
CA LEU A 308 4.77 16.92 -18.33
C LEU A 308 5.86 17.90 -17.90
N LYS A 309 5.91 18.32 -16.63
CA LYS A 309 7.01 19.17 -16.13
C LYS A 309 8.33 18.42 -16.22
N THR A 310 8.34 17.15 -15.79
CA THR A 310 9.52 16.30 -15.89
C THR A 310 9.87 16.00 -17.34
N ALA A 311 8.88 15.72 -18.19
CA ALA A 311 9.11 15.52 -19.63
C ALA A 311 9.76 16.75 -20.28
N GLN A 312 9.27 17.95 -19.97
CA GLN A 312 9.83 19.21 -20.45
C GLN A 312 11.27 19.43 -19.95
N ALA A 313 11.52 19.17 -18.67
CA ALA A 313 12.87 19.28 -18.09
C ALA A 313 13.87 18.31 -18.74
N LEU A 314 13.39 17.13 -19.17
CA LEU A 314 14.18 16.13 -19.90
C LEU A 314 14.33 16.46 -21.41
N GLY A 315 13.64 17.48 -21.93
CA GLY A 315 13.58 17.78 -23.35
C GLY A 315 12.87 16.70 -24.18
N LEU A 316 11.97 15.93 -23.57
CA LEU A 316 11.29 14.80 -24.19
C LEU A 316 9.86 15.22 -24.64
N PRO A 317 9.58 15.22 -25.94
CA PRO A 317 8.20 15.37 -26.41
C PRO A 317 7.40 14.10 -26.10
N ILE A 318 6.27 14.25 -25.41
CA ILE A 318 5.38 13.11 -25.14
C ILE A 318 4.47 12.90 -26.36
N PRO A 319 4.51 11.73 -27.01
CA PRO A 319 3.65 11.42 -28.14
C PRO A 319 2.16 11.55 -27.79
N PRO A 320 1.30 12.08 -28.70
CA PRO A 320 -0.13 12.23 -28.44
C PRO A 320 -0.83 10.94 -28.03
N ILE A 321 -0.37 9.79 -28.54
CA ILE A 321 -0.94 8.49 -28.18
C ILE A 321 -0.74 8.15 -26.69
N LEU A 322 0.41 8.50 -26.09
CA LEU A 322 0.65 8.31 -24.67
C LEU A 322 -0.22 9.25 -23.81
N LEU A 323 -0.40 10.50 -24.25
CA LEU A 323 -1.28 11.45 -23.57
C LEU A 323 -2.75 10.99 -23.61
N PHE A 324 -3.16 10.37 -24.72
CA PHE A 324 -4.50 9.81 -24.86
C PHE A 324 -4.71 8.56 -23.97
N GLN A 325 -3.68 7.75 -23.79
CA GLN A 325 -3.72 6.55 -22.95
C GLN A 325 -3.59 6.87 -21.46
N ALA A 326 -3.08 8.05 -21.10
CA ALA A 326 -2.84 8.42 -19.71
C ALA A 326 -4.15 8.63 -18.94
N ASP A 327 -4.25 7.98 -17.78
CA ASP A 327 -5.35 8.21 -16.83
C ASP A 327 -5.20 9.55 -16.11
N GLU A 328 -3.94 10.01 -15.99
CA GLU A 328 -3.63 11.31 -15.39
C GLU A 328 -2.39 11.93 -16.02
N VAL A 329 -2.46 13.25 -16.25
CA VAL A 329 -1.36 14.06 -16.77
C VAL A 329 -1.10 15.21 -15.81
N ILE A 330 0.08 15.19 -15.14
CA ILE A 330 0.54 16.24 -14.23
C ILE A 330 1.15 17.38 -15.06
N ARG A 331 0.67 18.62 -14.86
CA ARG A 331 1.06 19.83 -15.60
C ARG A 331 1.70 20.85 -14.69
#